data_e674d80774aec6799c2a2da8fc8a0bf2
#
_entry.id   e674d80774aec6799c2a2da8fc8a0bf2
#
_cell.length_a   1.000
_cell.length_b   1.000
_cell.length_c   1.000
_cell.angle_alpha   90.00
_cell.angle_beta   90.00
_cell.angle_gamma   90.00
#
_symmetry.space_group_name_H-M   'P 1'
#
loop_
_entity.id
_entity.type
_entity.pdbx_description
1 polymer ?
#
loop_
_entity_poly.entity_id
_entity_poly.type
_entity_poly.pdbx_seq_one_letter_code
_entity_poly.pdbx_strand_id
1 'polypeptide(L)'
;MSEAQREKATQSQLNEPLLPELSLDSLDDLVANRRGFLTFLLAGSVALFLATVPFARRFLGHRREGFPKVAVGRMADVPYGEARPFAYPGKNNAALLVHLPNGEWRAFEGTCTHLSCVVYWDPASKKLICPCHNAAFAAETGTVLMGPPRRPLPQIELSVEGDTIYAVGIKS
;
A
#
# COMPACT_ATOMS: atom_id res chain seq x y z
N MET A 1 -21.35 -68.76 38.95
CA MET A 1 -20.29 -68.13 38.15
C MET A 1 -19.13 -67.93 39.13
N SER A 2 -18.06 -68.70 38.95
CA SER A 2 -16.93 -68.70 39.86
C SER A 2 -16.05 -67.40 39.70
N GLU A 3 -15.38 -67.02 40.79
CA GLU A 3 -14.49 -65.85 40.78
C GLU A 3 -13.47 -65.89 39.62
N ALA A 4 -12.97 -67.11 39.29
CA ALA A 4 -12.02 -67.31 38.19
C ALA A 4 -12.63 -66.97 36.77
N GLN A 5 -13.96 -67.04 36.62
CA GLN A 5 -14.63 -66.64 35.37
C GLN A 5 -14.81 -65.10 35.28
N ARG A 6 -14.95 -64.42 36.39
CA ARG A 6 -15.00 -62.95 36.43
C ARG A 6 -13.63 -62.35 36.19
N GLU A 7 -12.58 -62.93 36.74
CA GLU A 7 -11.21 -62.46 36.54
C GLU A 7 -10.75 -62.57 35.09
N LYS A 8 -11.07 -63.69 34.43
CA LYS A 8 -10.80 -63.89 32.97
C LYS A 8 -11.58 -62.89 32.10
N ALA A 9 -12.83 -62.56 32.44
CA ALA A 9 -13.59 -61.61 31.67
C ALA A 9 -13.06 -60.17 31.85
N THR A 10 -12.56 -59.81 33.03
CA THR A 10 -11.95 -58.49 33.25
C THR A 10 -10.60 -58.37 32.58
N GLN A 11 -9.80 -59.45 32.57
CA GLN A 11 -8.53 -59.49 31.86
C GLN A 11 -8.65 -59.41 30.36
N SER A 12 -9.74 -59.96 29.78
CA SER A 12 -10.03 -59.89 28.35
C SER A 12 -10.40 -58.47 27.90
N GLN A 13 -11.06 -57.68 28.78
CA GLN A 13 -11.40 -56.28 28.46
C GLN A 13 -10.22 -55.33 28.58
N LEU A 14 -9.21 -55.66 29.36
CA LEU A 14 -7.98 -54.83 29.50
C LEU A 14 -7.01 -54.96 28.35
N ASN A 15 -7.14 -56.01 27.51
CA ASN A 15 -6.25 -56.29 26.39
C ASN A 15 -6.84 -55.85 25.03
N GLU A 16 -7.95 -55.16 24.99
CA GLU A 16 -8.44 -54.53 23.75
C GLU A 16 -7.60 -53.27 23.49
N PRO A 17 -6.89 -53.18 22.35
CA PRO A 17 -6.16 -51.96 22.02
C PRO A 17 -7.15 -50.80 21.93
N LEU A 18 -7.01 -49.85 22.83
CA LEU A 18 -7.83 -48.62 22.95
C LEU A 18 -7.72 -47.66 21.77
N LEU A 19 -6.88 -47.98 20.80
CA LEU A 19 -6.74 -47.18 19.58
C LEU A 19 -6.86 -48.13 18.38
N PRO A 20 -7.69 -47.79 17.38
CA PRO A 20 -7.58 -48.48 16.09
C PRO A 20 -6.15 -48.31 15.63
N GLU A 21 -5.44 -49.45 15.38
CA GLU A 21 -4.15 -49.40 14.75
C GLU A 21 -4.27 -48.57 13.47
N LEU A 22 -3.68 -47.39 13.51
CA LEU A 22 -3.54 -46.57 12.31
C LEU A 22 -2.58 -47.33 11.41
N SER A 23 -3.14 -48.09 10.47
CA SER A 23 -2.34 -48.87 9.52
C SER A 23 -1.51 -47.89 8.70
N LEU A 24 -0.22 -47.78 9.05
CA LEU A 24 0.75 -46.97 8.31
C LEU A 24 0.95 -47.52 6.90
N ASP A 25 0.64 -48.80 6.66
CA ASP A 25 0.69 -49.42 5.34
C ASP A 25 -0.21 -48.78 4.31
N SER A 26 -1.37 -48.22 4.73
CA SER A 26 -2.27 -47.54 3.82
C SER A 26 -1.76 -46.14 3.39
N LEU A 27 -0.84 -45.54 4.15
CA LEU A 27 -0.20 -44.29 3.79
C LEU A 27 1.00 -44.47 2.85
N ASP A 28 1.71 -45.59 3.03
CA ASP A 28 2.85 -45.97 2.16
C ASP A 28 2.43 -46.30 0.73
N ASP A 29 1.26 -46.92 0.54
CA ASP A 29 0.69 -47.21 -0.78
C ASP A 29 0.28 -45.94 -1.57
N LEU A 30 -0.08 -44.87 -0.88
CA LEU A 30 -0.40 -43.59 -1.51
C LEU A 30 0.83 -42.82 -1.97
N VAL A 31 1.97 -42.99 -1.28
CA VAL A 31 3.19 -42.22 -1.54
C VAL A 31 4.17 -43.00 -2.45
N ALA A 32 4.11 -44.33 -2.46
CA ALA A 32 5.11 -45.19 -3.13
C ALA A 32 4.96 -45.28 -4.66
N ASN A 33 3.88 -44.81 -5.24
CA ASN A 33 3.71 -44.84 -6.69
C ASN A 33 4.29 -43.55 -7.32
N ARG A 34 5.48 -43.67 -7.99
CA ARG A 34 6.15 -42.55 -8.68
C ARG A 34 5.20 -41.78 -9.61
N ARG A 35 4.26 -42.44 -10.25
CA ARG A 35 3.25 -41.77 -11.11
C ARG A 35 2.24 -40.98 -10.29
N GLY A 36 1.77 -41.51 -9.15
CA GLY A 36 0.86 -40.81 -8.25
C GLY A 36 1.51 -39.57 -7.64
N PHE A 37 2.78 -39.66 -7.22
CA PHE A 37 3.54 -38.55 -6.70
C PHE A 37 3.73 -37.41 -7.74
N LEU A 38 4.10 -37.78 -8.96
CA LEU A 38 4.26 -36.81 -10.05
C LEU A 38 2.94 -36.13 -10.44
N THR A 39 1.84 -36.89 -10.47
CA THR A 39 0.50 -36.29 -10.74
C THR A 39 0.04 -35.38 -9.61
N PHE A 40 0.32 -35.72 -8.37
CA PHE A 40 0.02 -34.86 -7.22
C PHE A 40 0.83 -33.56 -7.24
N LEU A 41 2.14 -33.64 -7.56
CA LEU A 41 2.98 -32.44 -7.70
C LEU A 41 2.53 -31.55 -8.86
N LEU A 42 2.16 -32.13 -10.00
CA LEU A 42 1.65 -31.40 -11.15
C LEU A 42 0.30 -30.72 -10.82
N ALA A 43 -0.64 -31.46 -10.24
CA ALA A 43 -1.92 -30.92 -9.85
C ALA A 43 -1.79 -29.80 -8.80
N GLY A 44 -0.92 -29.99 -7.80
CA GLY A 44 -0.64 -28.97 -6.78
C GLY A 44 0.00 -27.72 -7.35
N SER A 45 0.98 -27.85 -8.26
CA SER A 45 1.63 -26.71 -8.91
C SER A 45 0.67 -25.96 -9.84
N VAL A 46 -0.17 -26.65 -10.58
CA VAL A 46 -1.23 -26.02 -11.42
C VAL A 46 -2.24 -25.28 -10.55
N ALA A 47 -2.70 -25.89 -9.45
CA ALA A 47 -3.64 -25.25 -8.53
C ALA A 47 -3.01 -23.99 -7.90
N LEU A 48 -1.75 -24.06 -7.46
CA LEU A 48 -1.02 -22.93 -6.93
C LEU A 48 -0.85 -21.81 -7.97
N PHE A 49 -0.51 -22.16 -9.20
CA PHE A 49 -0.38 -21.21 -10.31
C PHE A 49 -1.70 -20.53 -10.62
N LEU A 50 -2.82 -21.28 -10.72
CA LEU A 50 -4.14 -20.73 -10.94
C LEU A 50 -4.64 -19.83 -9.81
N ALA A 51 -4.21 -20.07 -8.58
CA ALA A 51 -4.52 -19.22 -7.43
C ALA A 51 -3.64 -17.95 -7.37
N THR A 52 -2.34 -18.08 -7.66
CA THR A 52 -1.38 -16.98 -7.51
C THR A 52 -1.38 -15.99 -8.66
N VAL A 53 -1.65 -16.43 -9.90
CA VAL A 53 -1.64 -15.54 -11.07
C VAL A 53 -2.73 -14.46 -11.03
N PRO A 54 -4.00 -14.76 -10.73
CA PRO A 54 -5.03 -13.71 -10.61
C PRO A 54 -4.77 -12.79 -9.42
N PHE A 55 -4.24 -13.32 -8.31
CA PHE A 55 -3.84 -12.50 -7.17
C PHE A 55 -2.69 -11.55 -7.52
N ALA A 56 -1.65 -12.05 -8.18
CA ALA A 56 -0.53 -11.24 -8.66
C ALA A 56 -0.98 -10.18 -9.67
N ARG A 57 -1.87 -10.52 -10.61
CA ARG A 57 -2.45 -9.56 -11.57
C ARG A 57 -3.24 -8.46 -10.87
N ARG A 58 -4.01 -8.80 -9.84
CA ARG A 58 -4.75 -7.82 -9.04
C ARG A 58 -3.80 -6.90 -8.26
N PHE A 59 -2.70 -7.43 -7.74
CA PHE A 59 -1.73 -6.65 -6.97
C PHE A 59 -0.79 -5.81 -7.85
N LEU A 60 -0.32 -6.36 -8.96
CA LEU A 60 0.57 -5.68 -9.91
C LEU A 60 -0.20 -4.73 -10.85
N GLY A 61 -1.46 -5.06 -11.17
CA GLY A 61 -2.33 -4.22 -12.00
C GLY A 61 -2.72 -2.89 -11.35
N HIS A 62 -2.71 -2.79 -10.01
CA HIS A 62 -2.99 -1.54 -9.30
C HIS A 62 -1.87 -0.49 -9.40
N ARG A 63 -0.72 -0.80 -10.04
CA ARG A 63 0.43 0.10 -10.10
C ARG A 63 0.47 1.05 -11.28
N ARG A 64 -0.56 1.08 -12.16
CA ARG A 64 -0.54 1.94 -13.37
C ARG A 64 -1.90 2.52 -13.74
N GLU A 65 -2.73 2.88 -12.79
CA GLU A 65 -3.67 3.96 -13.09
C GLU A 65 -2.84 5.24 -13.10
N GLY A 66 -2.68 5.84 -14.28
CA GLY A 66 -2.02 7.12 -14.40
C GLY A 66 -2.72 8.13 -13.49
N PHE A 67 -1.99 9.09 -12.95
CA PHE A 67 -2.57 10.13 -12.11
C PHE A 67 -3.75 10.79 -12.83
N PRO A 68 -4.87 11.07 -12.12
CA PRO A 68 -6.02 11.72 -12.74
C PRO A 68 -5.66 13.15 -13.14
N LYS A 69 -6.20 13.60 -14.26
CA LYS A 69 -6.16 15.02 -14.64
C LYS A 69 -7.27 15.75 -13.88
N VAL A 70 -6.88 16.62 -12.94
CA VAL A 70 -7.81 17.36 -12.06
C VAL A 70 -7.63 18.85 -12.29
N ALA A 71 -8.72 19.56 -12.58
CA ALA A 71 -8.71 21.03 -12.65
C ALA A 71 -8.49 21.60 -11.25
N VAL A 72 -7.44 22.40 -11.07
CA VAL A 72 -7.07 23.04 -9.81
C VAL A 72 -7.75 24.42 -9.67
N GLY A 73 -7.79 25.18 -10.74
CA GLY A 73 -8.38 26.50 -10.79
C GLY A 73 -7.95 27.29 -12.02
N ARG A 74 -8.44 28.52 -12.13
CA ARG A 74 -8.01 29.42 -13.20
C ARG A 74 -6.78 30.22 -12.75
N MET A 75 -5.95 30.62 -13.70
CA MET A 75 -4.77 31.43 -13.41
C MET A 75 -5.12 32.74 -12.69
N ALA A 76 -6.25 33.38 -13.08
CA ALA A 76 -6.73 34.61 -12.46
C ALA A 76 -7.19 34.44 -10.98
N ASP A 77 -7.46 33.21 -10.54
CA ASP A 77 -7.99 32.95 -9.20
C ASP A 77 -6.90 32.98 -8.10
N VAL A 78 -5.61 32.99 -8.48
CA VAL A 78 -4.49 32.98 -7.52
C VAL A 78 -3.51 34.09 -7.90
N PRO A 79 -3.52 35.20 -7.18
CA PRO A 79 -2.59 36.30 -7.41
C PRO A 79 -1.11 35.92 -7.23
N TYR A 80 -0.21 36.75 -7.75
CA TYR A 80 1.24 36.58 -7.53
C TYR A 80 1.60 36.59 -6.06
N GLY A 81 2.41 35.64 -5.64
CA GLY A 81 2.84 35.50 -4.25
C GLY A 81 1.81 34.85 -3.33
N GLU A 82 0.73 34.35 -3.85
CA GLU A 82 -0.35 33.69 -3.11
C GLU A 82 -0.39 32.18 -3.39
N ALA A 83 -1.13 31.45 -2.56
CA ALA A 83 -1.32 30.02 -2.72
C ALA A 83 -2.79 29.62 -2.54
N ARG A 84 -3.15 28.50 -3.16
CA ARG A 84 -4.48 27.93 -3.07
C ARG A 84 -4.40 26.46 -2.70
N PRO A 85 -5.08 26.02 -1.63
CA PRO A 85 -5.21 24.61 -1.30
C PRO A 85 -6.15 23.90 -2.27
N PHE A 86 -5.86 22.64 -2.60
CA PHE A 86 -6.70 21.76 -3.39
C PHE A 86 -6.48 20.30 -2.97
N ALA A 87 -7.17 19.36 -3.61
CA ALA A 87 -7.02 17.94 -3.33
C ALA A 87 -6.47 17.19 -4.56
N TYR A 88 -5.39 16.40 -4.39
CA TYR A 88 -4.79 15.63 -5.47
C TYR A 88 -3.87 14.51 -4.91
N PRO A 89 -3.86 13.28 -5.48
CA PRO A 89 -4.70 12.81 -6.61
C PRO A 89 -6.14 12.47 -6.21
N GLY A 90 -6.43 12.29 -4.94
CA GLY A 90 -7.76 11.98 -4.41
C GLY A 90 -8.28 13.07 -3.50
N LYS A 91 -9.57 13.01 -3.17
CA LYS A 91 -10.27 14.03 -2.36
C LYS A 91 -9.68 14.23 -0.96
N ASN A 92 -9.00 13.22 -0.42
CA ASN A 92 -8.41 13.26 0.92
C ASN A 92 -6.93 13.61 0.92
N ASN A 93 -6.32 13.84 -0.24
CA ASN A 93 -4.91 14.17 -0.37
C ASN A 93 -4.76 15.68 -0.47
N ALA A 94 -4.33 16.31 0.61
CA ALA A 94 -4.08 17.74 0.63
C ALA A 94 -2.94 18.09 -0.33
N ALA A 95 -3.14 19.16 -1.10
CA ALA A 95 -2.17 19.72 -2.03
C ALA A 95 -2.23 21.24 -2.00
N LEU A 96 -1.17 21.90 -2.44
CA LEU A 96 -1.03 23.33 -2.42
C LEU A 96 -0.50 23.83 -3.77
N LEU A 97 -1.26 24.68 -4.45
CA LEU A 97 -0.85 25.42 -5.63
C LEU A 97 -0.27 26.76 -5.18
N VAL A 98 0.91 27.11 -5.65
CA VAL A 98 1.59 28.37 -5.34
C VAL A 98 1.87 29.12 -6.62
N HIS A 99 1.49 30.40 -6.67
CA HIS A 99 1.87 31.34 -7.71
C HIS A 99 3.07 32.13 -7.21
N LEU A 100 4.25 31.73 -7.64
CA LEU A 100 5.50 32.36 -7.17
C LEU A 100 5.61 33.83 -7.61
N PRO A 101 6.34 34.67 -6.86
CA PRO A 101 6.54 36.07 -7.24
C PRO A 101 7.22 36.30 -8.59
N ASN A 102 7.94 35.28 -9.12
CA ASN A 102 8.56 35.29 -10.42
C ASN A 102 7.60 34.93 -11.58
N GLY A 103 6.32 34.65 -11.28
CA GLY A 103 5.31 34.30 -12.25
C GLY A 103 5.22 32.79 -12.55
N GLU A 104 6.03 31.98 -11.91
CA GLU A 104 5.98 30.52 -12.09
C GLU A 104 4.91 29.87 -11.21
N TRP A 105 4.32 28.81 -11.73
CA TRP A 105 3.37 27.97 -10.99
C TRP A 105 4.09 26.74 -10.43
N ARG A 106 3.88 26.48 -9.16
CA ARG A 106 4.36 25.26 -8.50
C ARG A 106 3.20 24.65 -7.70
N ALA A 107 3.20 23.33 -7.64
CA ALA A 107 2.27 22.63 -6.76
C ALA A 107 3.00 21.49 -6.03
N PHE A 108 2.60 21.27 -4.80
CA PHE A 108 3.22 20.28 -3.90
C PHE A 108 2.14 19.51 -3.16
N GLU A 109 2.47 18.31 -2.70
CA GLU A 109 1.68 17.66 -1.66
C GLU A 109 1.67 18.55 -0.42
N GLY A 110 0.48 18.81 0.12
CA GLY A 110 0.27 19.64 1.29
C GLY A 110 0.56 18.92 2.61
N THR A 111 1.25 17.79 2.57
CA THR A 111 1.52 16.93 3.71
C THR A 111 3.01 16.85 3.98
N CYS A 112 3.41 17.25 5.19
CA CYS A 112 4.80 17.27 5.61
C CYS A 112 5.42 15.86 5.60
N THR A 113 6.59 15.73 5.00
CA THR A 113 7.32 14.46 4.85
C THR A 113 7.95 13.93 6.14
N HIS A 114 7.78 14.63 7.28
CA HIS A 114 8.15 14.16 8.61
C HIS A 114 7.06 13.30 9.24
N LEU A 115 5.95 13.90 9.68
CA LEU A 115 4.84 13.24 10.37
C LEU A 115 3.47 13.68 9.85
N SER A 116 3.36 13.93 8.56
CA SER A 116 2.10 14.17 7.84
C SER A 116 1.27 15.36 8.32
N CYS A 117 1.87 16.34 9.01
CA CYS A 117 1.19 17.60 9.31
C CYS A 117 0.92 18.41 8.05
N VAL A 118 -0.14 19.21 8.06
CA VAL A 118 -0.48 20.08 6.93
C VAL A 118 0.56 21.18 6.78
N VAL A 119 1.03 21.35 5.55
CA VAL A 119 1.96 22.42 5.14
C VAL A 119 1.15 23.57 4.59
N TYR A 120 1.54 24.81 4.89
CA TYR A 120 0.93 26.02 4.37
C TYR A 120 1.96 26.94 3.72
N TRP A 121 1.48 27.83 2.88
CA TRP A 121 2.27 28.90 2.27
C TRP A 121 2.41 30.08 3.23
N ASP A 122 3.64 30.58 3.41
CA ASP A 122 3.91 31.83 4.11
C ASP A 122 4.43 32.87 3.11
N PRO A 123 3.60 33.85 2.71
CA PRO A 123 3.98 34.86 1.73
C PRO A 123 5.09 35.80 2.24
N ALA A 124 5.21 35.98 3.56
CA ALA A 124 6.24 36.85 4.14
C ALA A 124 7.64 36.26 3.98
N SER A 125 7.82 34.98 4.29
CA SER A 125 9.09 34.29 4.10
C SER A 125 9.27 33.66 2.72
N LYS A 126 8.22 33.62 1.90
CA LYS A 126 8.16 32.94 0.59
C LYS A 126 8.53 31.46 0.67
N LYS A 127 8.04 30.79 1.71
CA LYS A 127 8.34 29.40 2.02
C LYS A 127 7.08 28.57 2.27
N LEU A 128 7.21 27.26 2.12
CA LEU A 128 6.22 26.30 2.57
C LEU A 128 6.56 25.90 4.01
N ILE A 129 5.66 26.13 4.95
CA ILE A 129 5.91 25.97 6.38
C ILE A 129 5.07 24.82 6.94
N CYS A 130 5.69 23.96 7.73
CA CYS A 130 5.01 22.98 8.57
C CYS A 130 5.09 23.42 10.04
N PRO A 131 3.97 23.74 10.68
CA PRO A 131 3.97 24.34 12.04
C PRO A 131 4.31 23.33 13.15
N CYS A 132 4.14 22.03 12.90
CA CYS A 132 4.27 21.01 13.95
C CYS A 132 5.68 20.96 14.55
N HIS A 133 6.72 21.09 13.72
CA HIS A 133 8.12 21.02 14.15
C HIS A 133 8.97 22.09 13.44
N ASN A 134 8.35 23.21 13.06
CA ASN A 134 9.01 24.35 12.42
C ASN A 134 9.83 23.96 11.18
N ALA A 135 9.30 23.02 10.37
CA ALA A 135 9.94 22.67 9.11
C ALA A 135 9.61 23.71 8.04
N ALA A 136 10.61 24.04 7.22
CA ALA A 136 10.44 24.92 6.07
C ALA A 136 10.97 24.26 4.81
N PHE A 137 10.25 24.48 3.70
CA PHE A 137 10.61 23.97 2.37
C PHE A 137 10.65 25.11 1.37
N ALA A 138 11.55 24.97 0.40
CA ALA A 138 11.64 25.93 -0.71
C ALA A 138 10.41 25.84 -1.62
N ALA A 139 9.81 26.96 -1.94
CA ALA A 139 8.62 27.00 -2.76
C ALA A 139 8.87 26.72 -4.24
N GLU A 140 10.11 26.86 -4.71
CA GLU A 140 10.53 26.58 -6.08
C GLU A 140 10.69 25.08 -6.35
N THR A 141 11.20 24.34 -5.34
CA THR A 141 11.67 22.96 -5.53
C THR A 141 11.09 21.95 -4.55
N GLY A 142 10.45 22.41 -3.46
CA GLY A 142 10.01 21.54 -2.36
C GLY A 142 11.14 21.04 -1.46
N THR A 143 12.40 21.45 -1.67
CA THR A 143 13.55 20.98 -0.88
C THR A 143 13.45 21.46 0.57
N VAL A 144 13.94 20.63 1.50
CA VAL A 144 13.97 20.96 2.93
C VAL A 144 14.98 22.06 3.17
N LEU A 145 14.55 23.17 3.75
CA LEU A 145 15.40 24.29 4.18
C LEU A 145 15.72 24.23 5.67
N MET A 146 14.77 23.75 6.47
CA MET A 146 14.90 23.70 7.92
C MET A 146 13.97 22.63 8.50
N GLY A 147 14.33 22.07 9.66
CA GLY A 147 13.51 21.15 10.45
C GLY A 147 13.85 19.67 10.26
N PRO A 148 13.08 18.79 10.87
CA PRO A 148 13.36 17.36 10.90
C PRO A 148 13.09 16.56 9.61
N PRO A 149 12.31 17.03 8.59
CA PRO A 149 12.11 16.29 7.36
C PRO A 149 13.44 15.99 6.65
N ARG A 150 13.59 14.78 6.11
CA ARG A 150 14.77 14.35 5.35
C ARG A 150 14.53 14.24 3.85
N ARG A 151 13.28 14.42 3.42
CA ARG A 151 12.86 14.31 2.01
C ARG A 151 12.15 15.59 1.60
N PRO A 152 12.30 16.04 0.34
CA PRO A 152 11.55 17.16 -0.18
C PRO A 152 10.04 16.86 -0.17
N LEU A 153 9.22 17.90 -0.31
CA LEU A 153 7.81 17.74 -0.62
C LEU A 153 7.67 17.20 -2.06
N PRO A 154 6.87 16.16 -2.30
CA PRO A 154 6.59 15.70 -3.65
C PRO A 154 5.95 16.82 -4.48
N GLN A 155 6.50 17.05 -5.66
CA GLN A 155 6.01 18.07 -6.58
C GLN A 155 4.88 17.50 -7.43
N ILE A 156 3.79 18.25 -7.56
CA ILE A 156 2.68 17.92 -8.45
C ILE A 156 2.96 18.53 -9.82
N GLU A 157 2.87 17.70 -10.86
CA GLU A 157 3.01 18.14 -12.25
C GLU A 157 1.77 18.92 -12.67
N LEU A 158 2.00 20.09 -13.25
CA LEU A 158 0.95 20.97 -13.73
C LEU A 158 0.93 21.03 -15.26
N SER A 159 -0.27 21.10 -15.83
CA SER A 159 -0.52 21.41 -17.24
C SER A 159 -1.46 22.60 -17.29
N VAL A 160 -1.15 23.59 -18.14
CA VAL A 160 -1.99 24.76 -18.36
C VAL A 160 -2.68 24.61 -19.72
N GLU A 161 -4.00 24.71 -19.71
CA GLU A 161 -4.82 24.67 -20.93
C GLU A 161 -5.73 25.91 -20.94
N GLY A 162 -5.43 26.84 -21.83
CA GLY A 162 -6.07 28.16 -21.84
C GLY A 162 -5.79 28.92 -20.55
N ASP A 163 -6.81 29.22 -19.77
CA ASP A 163 -6.74 29.92 -18.47
C ASP A 163 -6.81 28.94 -17.27
N THR A 164 -6.92 27.63 -17.51
CA THR A 164 -7.13 26.64 -16.47
C THR A 164 -5.86 25.85 -16.20
N ILE A 165 -5.52 25.70 -14.91
CA ILE A 165 -4.41 24.89 -14.41
C ILE A 165 -4.94 23.52 -14.01
N TYR A 166 -4.27 22.46 -14.49
CA TYR A 166 -4.57 21.06 -14.18
C TYR A 166 -3.41 20.40 -13.45
N ALA A 167 -3.71 19.61 -12.45
CA ALA A 167 -2.78 18.66 -11.87
C ALA A 167 -2.85 17.35 -12.68
N VAL A 168 -1.70 16.81 -13.10
CA VAL A 168 -1.63 15.68 -14.04
C VAL A 168 -0.71 14.55 -13.58
N GLY A 169 0.08 14.76 -12.53
CA GLY A 169 1.04 13.78 -12.02
C GLY A 169 1.68 14.18 -10.70
N ILE A 170 2.44 13.27 -10.10
CA ILE A 170 3.30 13.55 -8.94
C ILE A 170 4.72 13.13 -9.30
N LYS A 171 5.64 14.07 -9.11
CA LYS A 171 7.08 13.88 -9.30
C LYS A 171 7.73 13.63 -7.93
N SER A 172 8.23 12.44 -7.73
CA SER A 172 8.92 12.02 -6.49
C SER A 172 10.43 12.13 -6.61
#